data_09e686c2c1c41f50f09a540f6c633372
#
_entry.id   09e686c2c1c41f50f09a540f6c633372
#
_cell.length_a   1.000
_cell.length_b   1.000
_cell.length_c   1.000
_cell.angle_alpha   90.00
_cell.angle_beta   90.00
_cell.angle_gamma   90.00
#
_symmetry.space_group_name_H-M   'P 1'
#
loop_
_entity.id
_entity.type
_entity.pdbx_description
1 polymer ?
#
loop_
_entity_poly.entity_id
_entity_poly.type
_entity_poly.pdbx_seq_one_letter_code
_entity_poly.pdbx_strand_id
1 'polypeptide(L)'
;MEEEIITRRKENAKRILKYFNGSEEDWLDYRWHLKYVIKDPHIIYDLLELKKDQQKAIKKAVTNKIPFGITPYYLSLMEYSIETDYAHAVRAQVIPPPDYVDLLSNSRMDRSMFDFMGEQDTSPVELITRRYPMIAILKPYNTCSQICVYCQRNWEIDECMAPKAQASDETINNALKWLSNHPGVGDVLVTGGDPMIMNDEMIDHLLKELSSMDHIFRIRFGTRTPVVLPQRWTDKLSD
;
A
#
# COMPACT_ATOMS: atom_id res chain seq x y z
N MET A 1 -27.86 9.80 8.92
CA MET A 1 -26.94 8.84 8.26
C MET A 1 -25.51 9.40 8.18
N GLU A 2 -25.25 10.56 7.56
CA GLU A 2 -23.88 11.11 7.44
C GLU A 2 -23.26 11.51 8.78
N GLU A 3 -23.99 12.25 9.63
CA GLU A 3 -23.54 12.63 10.96
C GLU A 3 -23.27 11.42 11.87
N GLU A 4 -24.05 10.40 11.77
CA GLU A 4 -23.90 9.14 12.53
C GLU A 4 -22.61 8.40 12.11
N ILE A 5 -22.31 8.36 10.81
CA ILE A 5 -21.07 7.77 10.30
C ILE A 5 -19.86 8.56 10.79
N ILE A 6 -19.92 9.90 10.76
CA ILE A 6 -18.84 10.77 11.24
C ILE A 6 -18.61 10.54 12.74
N THR A 7 -19.65 10.51 13.53
CA THR A 7 -19.58 10.30 14.98
C THR A 7 -18.92 8.94 15.29
N ARG A 8 -19.37 7.89 14.64
CA ARG A 8 -18.82 6.53 14.81
C ARG A 8 -17.34 6.44 14.43
N ARG A 9 -16.93 7.09 13.32
CA ARG A 9 -15.52 7.15 12.94
C ARG A 9 -14.65 7.85 13.97
N LYS A 10 -15.15 8.95 14.56
CA LYS A 10 -14.48 9.65 15.66
C LYS A 10 -14.34 8.78 16.91
N GLU A 11 -15.37 8.03 17.26
CA GLU A 11 -15.33 7.09 18.38
C GLU A 11 -14.33 5.96 18.14
N ASN A 12 -14.30 5.40 16.93
CA ASN A 12 -13.30 4.41 16.54
C ASN A 12 -11.88 4.97 16.63
N ALA A 13 -11.65 6.19 16.14
CA ALA A 13 -10.35 6.85 16.24
C ALA A 13 -9.91 7.01 17.69
N LYS A 14 -10.80 7.47 18.58
CA LYS A 14 -10.53 7.58 20.03
C LYS A 14 -10.18 6.23 20.67
N ARG A 15 -10.88 5.16 20.29
CA ARG A 15 -10.59 3.80 20.79
C ARG A 15 -9.21 3.33 20.35
N ILE A 16 -8.84 3.56 19.10
CA ILE A 16 -7.52 3.21 18.56
C ILE A 16 -6.42 4.03 19.22
N LEU A 17 -6.61 5.35 19.36
CA LEU A 17 -5.68 6.22 20.11
C LEU A 17 -5.47 5.73 21.54
N LYS A 18 -6.55 5.41 22.24
CA LYS A 18 -6.48 4.86 23.61
C LYS A 18 -5.69 3.55 23.66
N TYR A 19 -5.87 2.67 22.69
CA TYR A 19 -5.15 1.39 22.61
C TYR A 19 -3.64 1.58 22.49
N PHE A 20 -3.21 2.53 21.65
CA PHE A 20 -1.80 2.82 21.40
C PHE A 20 -1.22 3.94 22.29
N ASN A 21 -1.97 4.44 23.29
CA ASN A 21 -1.60 5.59 24.13
C ASN A 21 -1.21 6.83 23.32
N GLY A 22 -1.93 7.08 22.22
CA GLY A 22 -1.72 8.23 21.34
C GLY A 22 -2.61 9.42 21.72
N SER A 23 -2.22 10.62 21.25
CA SER A 23 -2.94 11.88 21.41
C SER A 23 -3.73 12.27 20.15
N GLU A 24 -4.53 13.33 20.21
CA GLU A 24 -5.22 13.89 19.01
C GLU A 24 -4.23 14.47 18.00
N GLU A 25 -3.10 15.01 18.45
CA GLU A 25 -2.01 15.49 17.60
C GLU A 25 -1.34 14.32 16.86
N ASP A 26 -1.13 13.20 17.55
CA ASP A 26 -0.62 11.96 16.94
C ASP A 26 -1.53 11.47 15.80
N TRP A 27 -2.86 11.60 15.99
CA TRP A 27 -3.81 11.19 14.95
C TRP A 27 -3.68 12.00 13.64
N LEU A 28 -3.20 13.23 13.73
CA LEU A 28 -2.97 14.09 12.58
C LEU A 28 -1.59 13.86 11.93
N ASP A 29 -0.67 13.18 12.61
CA ASP A 29 0.66 12.88 12.08
C ASP A 29 0.67 11.53 11.34
N TYR A 30 0.94 11.55 10.04
CA TYR A 30 1.05 10.33 9.24
C TYR A 30 2.15 9.37 9.73
N ARG A 31 3.23 9.90 10.35
CA ARG A 31 4.33 9.09 10.87
C ARG A 31 3.87 8.21 12.03
N TRP A 32 2.98 8.73 12.86
CA TRP A 32 2.35 7.93 13.91
C TRP A 32 1.56 6.76 13.32
N HIS A 33 0.75 7.01 12.27
CA HIS A 33 0.01 5.95 11.60
C HIS A 33 0.94 4.90 10.97
N LEU A 34 2.06 5.31 10.37
CA LEU A 34 3.05 4.38 9.81
C LEU A 34 3.74 3.55 10.90
N LYS A 35 4.06 4.16 12.04
CA LYS A 35 4.66 3.49 13.19
C LYS A 35 3.74 2.40 13.77
N TYR A 36 2.44 2.65 13.79
CA TYR A 36 1.44 1.78 14.39
C TYR A 36 0.61 1.02 13.35
N VAL A 37 1.17 0.76 12.17
CA VAL A 37 0.54 -0.17 11.21
C VAL A 37 0.32 -1.52 11.88
N ILE A 38 -0.93 -1.98 11.83
CA ILE A 38 -1.39 -3.17 12.53
C ILE A 38 -1.04 -4.39 11.68
N LYS A 39 -0.05 -5.15 12.12
CA LYS A 39 0.42 -6.41 11.51
C LYS A 39 0.16 -7.63 12.41
N ASP A 40 -0.05 -7.39 13.70
CA ASP A 40 -0.35 -8.44 14.68
C ASP A 40 -1.85 -8.74 14.70
N PRO A 41 -2.25 -10.01 14.47
CA PRO A 41 -3.64 -10.42 14.52
C PRO A 41 -4.34 -10.12 15.86
N HIS A 42 -3.62 -10.20 16.98
CA HIS A 42 -4.20 -9.97 18.30
C HIS A 42 -4.69 -8.52 18.47
N ILE A 43 -3.95 -7.54 17.93
CA ILE A 43 -4.36 -6.13 17.98
C ILE A 43 -5.70 -5.93 17.24
N ILE A 44 -5.88 -6.64 16.11
CA ILE A 44 -7.14 -6.55 15.36
C ILE A 44 -8.29 -7.17 16.16
N TYR A 45 -8.06 -8.29 16.83
CA TYR A 45 -9.09 -8.97 17.62
C TYR A 45 -9.55 -8.10 18.81
N ASP A 46 -8.65 -7.28 19.37
CA ASP A 46 -8.98 -6.34 20.43
C ASP A 46 -9.76 -5.11 19.94
N LEU A 47 -9.50 -4.70 18.70
CA LEU A 47 -10.04 -3.46 18.13
C LEU A 47 -11.25 -3.67 17.20
N LEU A 48 -11.54 -4.90 16.79
CA LEU A 48 -12.58 -5.19 15.81
C LEU A 48 -13.22 -6.56 16.08
N GLU A 49 -14.55 -6.60 16.03
CA GLU A 49 -15.25 -7.87 16.03
C GLU A 49 -15.05 -8.59 14.70
N LEU A 50 -14.57 -9.83 14.74
CA LEU A 50 -14.31 -10.67 13.57
C LEU A 50 -14.98 -12.03 13.73
N LYS A 51 -15.47 -12.58 12.63
CA LYS A 51 -15.92 -13.97 12.57
C LYS A 51 -14.74 -14.91 12.83
N LYS A 52 -15.02 -16.09 13.37
CA LYS A 52 -13.98 -17.10 13.69
C LYS A 52 -13.15 -17.53 12.48
N ASP A 53 -13.77 -17.60 11.31
CA ASP A 53 -13.10 -17.92 10.06
C ASP A 53 -12.14 -16.80 9.62
N GLN A 54 -12.55 -15.54 9.75
CA GLN A 54 -11.69 -14.37 9.49
C GLN A 54 -10.47 -14.34 10.45
N GLN A 55 -10.69 -14.59 11.74
CA GLN A 55 -9.58 -14.67 12.70
C GLN A 55 -8.58 -15.77 12.34
N LYS A 56 -9.09 -16.96 11.95
CA LYS A 56 -8.23 -18.06 11.47
C LYS A 56 -7.48 -17.69 10.19
N ALA A 57 -8.14 -17.04 9.24
CA ALA A 57 -7.52 -16.61 8.00
C ALA A 57 -6.40 -15.59 8.23
N ILE A 58 -6.62 -14.55 9.03
CA ILE A 58 -5.59 -13.56 9.38
C ILE A 58 -4.41 -14.23 10.06
N LYS A 59 -4.66 -15.07 11.08
CA LYS A 59 -3.61 -15.80 11.78
C LYS A 59 -2.81 -16.68 10.81
N LYS A 60 -3.48 -17.41 9.92
CA LYS A 60 -2.84 -18.26 8.91
C LYS A 60 -2.02 -17.41 7.93
N ALA A 61 -2.54 -16.27 7.47
CA ALA A 61 -1.82 -15.35 6.59
C ALA A 61 -0.50 -14.90 7.23
N VAL A 62 -0.54 -14.39 8.45
CA VAL A 62 0.65 -13.92 9.17
C VAL A 62 1.63 -15.07 9.42
N THR A 63 1.16 -16.23 9.89
CA THR A 63 2.01 -17.42 10.12
C THR A 63 2.70 -17.87 8.84
N ASN A 64 2.02 -17.78 7.71
CA ASN A 64 2.57 -18.15 6.41
C ASN A 64 3.31 -16.98 5.72
N LYS A 65 3.55 -15.86 6.40
CA LYS A 65 4.19 -14.66 5.84
C LYS A 65 3.50 -14.12 4.57
N ILE A 66 2.20 -14.32 4.43
CA ILE A 66 1.40 -13.62 3.44
C ILE A 66 1.33 -12.16 3.91
N PRO A 67 1.67 -11.19 3.06
CA PRO A 67 1.65 -9.79 3.46
C PRO A 67 0.31 -9.37 4.05
N PHE A 68 0.37 -8.74 5.22
CA PHE A 68 -0.81 -8.25 5.93
C PHE A 68 -0.45 -6.97 6.70
N GLY A 69 -1.31 -5.99 6.64
CA GLY A 69 -1.14 -4.75 7.38
C GLY A 69 -2.27 -3.77 7.13
N ILE A 70 -2.71 -3.07 8.19
CA ILE A 70 -3.80 -2.09 8.16
C ILE A 70 -3.33 -0.84 8.90
N THR A 71 -3.51 0.35 8.30
CA THR A 71 -3.23 1.60 9.01
C THR A 71 -4.27 1.85 10.12
N PRO A 72 -3.90 2.49 11.25
CA PRO A 72 -4.85 2.91 12.28
C PRO A 72 -5.99 3.76 11.72
N TYR A 73 -5.70 4.65 10.77
CA TYR A 73 -6.72 5.44 10.09
C TYR A 73 -7.74 4.57 9.37
N TYR A 74 -7.29 3.64 8.53
CA TYR A 74 -8.23 2.80 7.77
C TYR A 74 -9.03 1.88 8.68
N LEU A 75 -8.42 1.38 9.77
CA LEU A 75 -9.15 0.62 10.78
C LEU A 75 -10.30 1.43 11.39
N SER A 76 -10.13 2.74 11.59
CA SER A 76 -11.19 3.61 12.13
C SER A 76 -12.40 3.75 11.21
N LEU A 77 -12.24 3.48 9.91
CA LEU A 77 -13.34 3.50 8.94
C LEU A 77 -14.21 2.24 9.01
N MET A 78 -13.71 1.17 9.66
CA MET A 78 -14.45 -0.08 9.82
C MET A 78 -15.45 0.02 10.97
N GLU A 79 -16.63 -0.51 10.77
CA GLU A 79 -17.57 -0.71 11.86
C GLU A 79 -17.04 -1.78 12.81
N TYR A 80 -17.24 -1.59 14.13
CA TYR A 80 -16.83 -2.57 15.12
C TYR A 80 -17.54 -3.92 14.89
N SER A 81 -18.86 -3.88 14.72
CA SER A 81 -19.71 -5.03 14.46
C SER A 81 -19.82 -5.37 12.96
N ILE A 82 -20.23 -6.61 12.66
CA ILE A 82 -20.27 -7.16 11.29
C ILE A 82 -21.69 -7.00 10.67
N GLU A 83 -22.61 -6.34 11.34
CA GLU A 83 -24.04 -6.44 11.04
C GLU A 83 -24.51 -5.71 9.77
N THR A 84 -23.64 -4.95 9.07
CA THR A 84 -24.06 -4.18 7.89
C THR A 84 -23.28 -4.57 6.64
N ASP A 85 -23.92 -4.49 5.45
CA ASP A 85 -23.26 -4.69 4.15
C ASP A 85 -22.11 -3.69 3.91
N TYR A 86 -22.25 -2.48 4.44
CA TYR A 86 -21.20 -1.46 4.36
C TYR A 86 -19.95 -1.85 5.13
N ALA A 87 -20.11 -2.43 6.34
CA ALA A 87 -18.98 -2.95 7.12
C ALA A 87 -18.21 -4.01 6.34
N HIS A 88 -18.93 -4.88 5.61
CA HIS A 88 -18.30 -5.91 4.79
C HIS A 88 -17.44 -5.32 3.67
N ALA A 89 -17.91 -4.31 2.94
CA ALA A 89 -17.19 -3.72 1.82
C ALA A 89 -15.86 -3.10 2.21
N VAL A 90 -15.81 -2.35 3.34
CA VAL A 90 -14.58 -1.74 3.85
C VAL A 90 -13.60 -2.80 4.33
N ARG A 91 -14.07 -3.81 5.08
CA ARG A 91 -13.25 -4.90 5.61
C ARG A 91 -12.68 -5.79 4.52
N ALA A 92 -13.46 -6.11 3.49
CA ALA A 92 -13.05 -6.99 2.38
C ALA A 92 -11.83 -6.47 1.61
N GLN A 93 -11.52 -5.18 1.71
CA GLN A 93 -10.33 -4.60 1.08
C GLN A 93 -9.02 -5.09 1.72
N VAL A 94 -9.05 -5.48 3.00
CA VAL A 94 -7.83 -5.75 3.78
C VAL A 94 -7.92 -7.00 4.67
N ILE A 95 -9.12 -7.47 4.99
CA ILE A 95 -9.32 -8.74 5.72
C ILE A 95 -9.35 -9.87 4.70
N PRO A 96 -8.31 -10.72 4.63
CA PRO A 96 -8.24 -11.77 3.61
C PRO A 96 -9.28 -12.86 3.87
N PRO A 97 -10.04 -13.29 2.87
CA PRO A 97 -10.94 -14.42 3.00
C PRO A 97 -10.15 -15.74 3.13
N PRO A 98 -10.73 -16.76 3.80
CA PRO A 98 -10.04 -18.04 4.03
C PRO A 98 -9.50 -18.69 2.76
N ASP A 99 -10.31 -18.76 1.71
CA ASP A 99 -9.95 -19.42 0.45
C ASP A 99 -8.74 -18.73 -0.23
N TYR A 100 -8.67 -17.42 -0.16
CA TYR A 100 -7.53 -16.65 -0.66
C TYR A 100 -6.25 -16.99 0.11
N VAL A 101 -6.35 -17.06 1.44
CA VAL A 101 -5.19 -17.43 2.28
C VAL A 101 -4.77 -18.87 2.02
N ASP A 102 -5.71 -19.78 1.81
CA ASP A 102 -5.43 -21.18 1.49
C ASP A 102 -4.71 -21.31 0.15
N LEU A 103 -5.18 -20.60 -0.87
CA LEU A 103 -4.55 -20.54 -2.18
C LEU A 103 -3.11 -20.06 -2.09
N LEU A 104 -2.87 -18.90 -1.46
CA LEU A 104 -1.53 -18.33 -1.31
C LEU A 104 -0.61 -19.18 -0.44
N SER A 105 -1.14 -19.82 0.60
CA SER A 105 -0.35 -20.72 1.46
C SER A 105 0.13 -21.97 0.72
N ASN A 106 -0.69 -22.51 -0.16
CA ASN A 106 -0.38 -23.71 -0.95
C ASN A 106 0.58 -23.42 -2.10
N SER A 107 0.53 -22.22 -2.67
CA SER A 107 1.34 -21.78 -3.81
C SER A 107 2.66 -21.09 -3.40
N ARG A 108 3.05 -21.17 -2.14
CA ARG A 108 4.12 -20.37 -1.55
C ARG A 108 5.51 -20.60 -2.13
N MET A 109 5.73 -21.74 -2.78
CA MET A 109 7.03 -22.09 -3.37
C MET A 109 7.31 -21.36 -4.68
N ASP A 110 6.26 -20.91 -5.39
CA ASP A 110 6.41 -20.18 -6.65
C ASP A 110 5.38 -19.03 -6.72
N ARG A 111 5.74 -17.89 -6.12
CA ARG A 111 4.91 -16.68 -6.15
C ARG A 111 4.83 -16.07 -7.55
N SER A 112 5.74 -16.40 -8.46
CA SER A 112 5.73 -15.91 -9.85
C SER A 112 4.45 -16.33 -10.59
N MET A 113 3.79 -17.43 -10.17
CA MET A 113 2.48 -17.83 -10.68
C MET A 113 1.40 -16.75 -10.51
N PHE A 114 1.58 -15.80 -9.60
CA PHE A 114 0.65 -14.68 -9.38
C PHE A 114 1.02 -13.42 -10.18
N ASP A 115 2.05 -13.48 -11.01
CA ASP A 115 2.34 -12.44 -12.00
C ASP A 115 1.41 -12.55 -13.22
N PHE A 116 0.12 -12.42 -12.97
CA PHE A 116 -0.92 -12.51 -14.01
C PHE A 116 -0.77 -11.47 -15.12
N MET A 117 0.02 -10.44 -14.87
CA MET A 117 0.24 -9.36 -15.81
C MET A 117 1.51 -9.56 -16.65
N GLY A 118 2.34 -10.57 -16.36
CA GLY A 118 3.60 -10.81 -17.04
C GLY A 118 4.58 -9.64 -16.88
N GLU A 119 4.66 -9.09 -15.67
CA GLU A 119 5.54 -7.95 -15.42
C GLU A 119 7.01 -8.33 -15.53
N GLN A 120 7.38 -9.53 -15.11
CA GLN A 120 8.75 -10.04 -15.23
C GLN A 120 9.20 -10.09 -16.70
N ASP A 121 8.33 -10.59 -17.59
CA ASP A 121 8.63 -10.70 -19.02
C ASP A 121 8.66 -9.34 -19.74
N THR A 122 8.02 -8.34 -19.17
CA THR A 122 7.91 -6.99 -19.74
C THR A 122 8.75 -5.95 -19.02
N SER A 123 9.71 -6.40 -18.18
CA SER A 123 10.62 -5.55 -17.41
C SER A 123 12.02 -5.55 -18.06
N PRO A 124 12.33 -4.55 -18.93
CA PRO A 124 13.59 -4.49 -19.67
C PRO A 124 14.81 -4.22 -18.78
N VAL A 125 14.60 -3.54 -17.65
CA VAL A 125 15.59 -3.30 -16.58
C VAL A 125 14.88 -3.32 -15.24
N GLU A 126 15.64 -3.47 -14.17
CA GLU A 126 15.11 -3.41 -12.81
C GLU A 126 14.31 -2.11 -12.59
N LEU A 127 13.23 -2.16 -11.81
CA LEU A 127 12.26 -1.10 -11.54
C LEU A 127 11.41 -0.63 -12.73
N ILE A 128 11.68 -1.04 -13.95
CA ILE A 128 10.89 -0.64 -15.12
C ILE A 128 10.06 -1.80 -15.62
N THR A 129 8.76 -1.58 -15.80
CA THR A 129 7.87 -2.46 -16.55
C THR A 129 7.30 -1.70 -17.74
N ARG A 130 7.48 -2.22 -18.96
CA ARG A 130 7.00 -1.60 -20.21
C ARG A 130 6.16 -2.58 -21.02
N ARG A 131 4.85 -2.54 -20.83
CA ARG A 131 3.88 -3.38 -21.57
C ARG A 131 3.29 -2.69 -22.80
N TYR A 132 3.31 -1.36 -22.80
CA TYR A 132 2.78 -0.54 -23.90
C TYR A 132 3.88 0.32 -24.49
N PRO A 133 3.82 0.64 -25.78
CA PRO A 133 4.88 1.39 -26.45
C PRO A 133 5.22 2.73 -25.82
N MET A 134 4.18 3.46 -25.35
CA MET A 134 4.33 4.82 -24.82
C MET A 134 4.30 4.92 -23.30
N ILE A 135 4.01 3.83 -22.58
CA ILE A 135 3.83 3.85 -21.12
C ILE A 135 4.86 2.96 -20.46
N ALA A 136 5.56 3.51 -19.47
CA ALA A 136 6.38 2.74 -18.55
C ALA A 136 5.87 2.88 -17.12
N ILE A 137 6.03 1.81 -16.35
CA ILE A 137 5.84 1.80 -14.89
C ILE A 137 7.22 1.89 -14.26
N LEU A 138 7.42 2.84 -13.34
CA LEU A 138 8.61 2.96 -12.50
C LEU A 138 8.26 2.55 -11.07
N LYS A 139 9.02 1.59 -10.51
CA LYS A 139 8.74 0.93 -9.22
C LYS A 139 9.83 1.21 -8.18
N PRO A 140 10.01 2.45 -7.69
CA PRO A 140 11.14 2.82 -6.83
C PRO A 140 11.01 2.32 -5.40
N TYR A 141 9.81 1.86 -5.01
CA TYR A 141 9.48 1.49 -3.64
C TYR A 141 8.61 0.23 -3.59
N ASN A 142 9.07 -0.79 -2.86
CA ASN A 142 8.45 -2.12 -2.87
C ASN A 142 7.77 -2.49 -1.55
N THR A 143 7.01 -1.55 -0.96
CA THR A 143 6.11 -1.82 0.17
C THR A 143 4.97 -0.82 0.22
N CYS A 144 3.97 -1.10 1.04
CA CYS A 144 2.81 -0.25 1.29
C CYS A 144 2.61 -0.04 2.79
N SER A 145 1.93 1.05 3.16
CA SER A 145 1.44 1.27 4.53
C SER A 145 0.25 0.39 4.88
N GLN A 146 -0.38 -0.21 3.87
CA GLN A 146 -1.50 -1.13 4.01
C GLN A 146 -1.51 -2.13 2.87
N ILE A 147 -1.78 -3.39 3.17
CA ILE A 147 -1.87 -4.45 2.15
C ILE A 147 -3.33 -4.63 1.71
N CYS A 148 -3.54 -4.56 0.40
CA CYS A 148 -4.84 -4.82 -0.21
C CYS A 148 -4.98 -6.30 -0.55
N VAL A 149 -6.11 -6.92 -0.23
CA VAL A 149 -6.40 -8.34 -0.58
C VAL A 149 -6.30 -8.58 -2.08
N TYR A 150 -6.77 -7.63 -2.90
CA TYR A 150 -6.77 -7.72 -4.36
C TYR A 150 -5.47 -7.17 -5.01
N CYS A 151 -4.37 -7.08 -4.28
CA CYS A 151 -3.13 -6.54 -4.82
C CYS A 151 -2.58 -7.44 -5.94
N GLN A 152 -2.39 -6.87 -7.12
CA GLN A 152 -1.81 -7.58 -8.27
C GLN A 152 -0.32 -7.92 -8.06
N ARG A 153 0.32 -7.26 -7.07
CA ARG A 153 1.75 -7.39 -6.75
C ARG A 153 2.00 -8.17 -5.47
N ASN A 154 1.03 -8.95 -4.99
CA ASN A 154 1.22 -9.80 -3.82
C ASN A 154 2.37 -10.81 -3.98
N TRP A 155 2.74 -11.11 -5.22
CA TRP A 155 3.88 -11.96 -5.54
C TRP A 155 5.24 -11.27 -5.32
N GLU A 156 5.30 -9.93 -5.40
CA GLU A 156 6.51 -9.11 -5.29
C GLU A 156 6.67 -8.45 -3.90
N ILE A 157 5.56 -8.08 -3.26
CA ILE A 157 5.58 -7.43 -1.94
C ILE A 157 5.71 -8.50 -0.84
N ASP A 158 6.77 -8.44 -0.06
CA ASP A 158 7.05 -9.43 0.99
C ASP A 158 6.41 -9.07 2.33
N GLU A 159 6.41 -7.80 2.70
CA GLU A 159 5.92 -7.34 4.00
C GLU A 159 5.35 -5.92 3.90
N CYS A 160 4.30 -5.66 4.71
CA CYS A 160 3.81 -4.31 4.94
C CYS A 160 4.84 -3.49 5.72
N MET A 161 5.16 -2.29 5.24
CA MET A 161 6.20 -1.44 5.82
C MET A 161 7.55 -2.16 5.95
N ALA A 162 7.95 -2.89 4.90
CA ALA A 162 9.22 -3.59 4.86
C ALA A 162 10.38 -2.60 5.04
N PRO A 163 11.36 -2.91 5.92
CA PRO A 163 12.58 -2.11 5.98
C PRO A 163 13.37 -2.25 4.67
N LYS A 164 13.99 -1.16 4.23
CA LYS A 164 14.78 -1.14 2.98
C LYS A 164 13.97 -1.42 1.70
N ALA A 165 12.68 -1.05 1.71
CA ALA A 165 11.81 -1.21 0.55
C ALA A 165 12.11 -0.21 -0.58
N GLN A 166 12.83 0.88 -0.30
CA GLN A 166 13.31 1.81 -1.31
C GLN A 166 14.47 1.18 -2.06
N ALA A 167 14.40 1.23 -3.38
CA ALA A 167 15.50 0.81 -4.24
C ALA A 167 16.75 1.66 -3.99
N SER A 168 17.92 1.11 -4.28
CA SER A 168 19.19 1.85 -4.16
C SER A 168 19.22 3.00 -5.16
N ASP A 169 19.97 4.06 -4.84
CA ASP A 169 20.18 5.20 -5.75
C ASP A 169 20.76 4.73 -7.08
N GLU A 170 21.65 3.74 -7.07
CA GLU A 170 22.21 3.15 -8.28
C GLU A 170 21.12 2.52 -9.16
N THR A 171 20.24 1.73 -8.56
CA THR A 171 19.13 1.06 -9.28
C THR A 171 18.14 2.09 -9.83
N ILE A 172 17.80 3.12 -9.05
CA ILE A 172 16.94 4.22 -9.48
C ILE A 172 17.57 4.97 -10.65
N ASN A 173 18.85 5.33 -10.56
CA ASN A 173 19.57 6.03 -11.63
C ASN A 173 19.66 5.19 -12.91
N ASN A 174 19.83 3.88 -12.82
CA ASN A 174 19.79 2.98 -13.98
C ASN A 174 18.42 2.97 -14.65
N ALA A 175 17.34 2.96 -13.88
CA ALA A 175 15.98 3.04 -14.40
C ALA A 175 15.70 4.40 -15.06
N LEU A 176 16.11 5.51 -14.44
CA LEU A 176 15.99 6.86 -15.01
C LEU A 176 16.81 7.01 -16.31
N LYS A 177 18.03 6.49 -16.34
CA LYS A 177 18.86 6.44 -17.55
C LYS A 177 18.20 5.62 -18.66
N TRP A 178 17.57 4.51 -18.31
CA TRP A 178 16.83 3.73 -19.30
C TRP A 178 15.67 4.55 -19.89
N LEU A 179 14.88 5.25 -19.07
CA LEU A 179 13.80 6.13 -19.51
C LEU A 179 14.32 7.24 -20.44
N SER A 180 15.40 7.92 -20.06
CA SER A 180 16.05 8.97 -20.86
C SER A 180 16.47 8.47 -22.26
N ASN A 181 16.91 7.22 -22.38
CA ASN A 181 17.33 6.61 -23.64
C ASN A 181 16.18 6.01 -24.47
N HIS A 182 14.92 6.14 -23.99
CA HIS A 182 13.76 5.59 -24.68
C HIS A 182 12.70 6.66 -24.99
N PRO A 183 12.96 7.56 -25.97
CA PRO A 183 12.08 8.70 -26.25
C PRO A 183 10.68 8.30 -26.75
N GLY A 184 10.45 7.03 -27.05
CA GLY A 184 9.11 6.51 -27.32
C GLY A 184 8.23 6.36 -26.05
N VAL A 185 8.79 6.48 -24.85
CA VAL A 185 8.04 6.47 -23.58
C VAL A 185 7.70 7.91 -23.21
N GLY A 186 6.44 8.29 -23.33
CA GLY A 186 5.95 9.63 -23.00
C GLY A 186 5.12 9.72 -21.72
N ASP A 187 4.70 8.60 -21.17
CA ASP A 187 3.87 8.51 -19.96
C ASP A 187 4.53 7.57 -18.95
N VAL A 188 4.86 8.09 -17.77
CA VAL A 188 5.47 7.31 -16.68
C VAL A 188 4.52 7.22 -15.50
N LEU A 189 4.19 5.98 -15.10
CA LEU A 189 3.43 5.68 -13.87
C LEU A 189 4.40 5.26 -12.76
N VAL A 190 4.61 6.13 -11.79
CA VAL A 190 5.35 5.80 -10.56
C VAL A 190 4.43 5.04 -9.62
N THR A 191 4.79 3.80 -9.30
CA THR A 191 4.00 2.91 -8.42
C THR A 191 4.91 1.80 -7.84
N GLY A 192 4.49 0.56 -7.77
CA GLY A 192 5.22 -0.58 -7.20
C GLY A 192 4.52 -1.07 -5.95
N GLY A 193 5.06 -0.76 -4.75
CA GLY A 193 4.28 -0.60 -3.54
C GLY A 193 3.51 0.73 -3.61
N ASP A 194 3.41 1.45 -2.51
CA ASP A 194 2.81 2.78 -2.54
C ASP A 194 3.91 3.86 -2.54
N PRO A 195 4.14 4.55 -3.67
CA PRO A 195 5.24 5.51 -3.79
C PRO A 195 5.06 6.74 -2.89
N MET A 196 3.83 7.06 -2.47
CA MET A 196 3.57 8.24 -1.65
C MET A 196 3.98 8.08 -0.17
N ILE A 197 4.42 6.88 0.24
CA ILE A 197 5.03 6.68 1.57
C ILE A 197 6.56 6.80 1.56
N MET A 198 7.19 7.06 0.42
CA MET A 198 8.57 7.53 0.36
C MET A 198 8.71 8.90 1.06
N ASN A 199 9.94 9.28 1.40
CA ASN A 199 10.19 10.64 1.88
C ASN A 199 10.00 11.69 0.77
N ASP A 200 9.76 12.94 1.17
CA ASP A 200 9.47 14.03 0.24
C ASP A 200 10.64 14.29 -0.71
N GLU A 201 11.87 14.15 -0.20
CA GLU A 201 13.11 14.36 -0.97
C GLU A 201 13.22 13.37 -2.15
N MET A 202 12.83 12.11 -1.95
CA MET A 202 12.83 11.12 -3.04
C MET A 202 11.71 11.39 -4.05
N ILE A 203 10.53 11.79 -3.59
CA ILE A 203 9.42 12.16 -4.47
C ILE A 203 9.82 13.35 -5.35
N ASP A 204 10.39 14.39 -4.75
CA ASP A 204 10.89 15.58 -5.43
C ASP A 204 12.00 15.24 -6.43
N HIS A 205 12.97 14.39 -6.02
CA HIS A 205 14.03 13.92 -6.91
C HIS A 205 13.46 13.23 -8.16
N LEU A 206 12.54 12.27 -7.98
CA LEU A 206 11.93 11.56 -9.11
C LEU A 206 11.14 12.50 -10.02
N LEU A 207 10.40 13.46 -9.46
CA LEU A 207 9.65 14.44 -10.23
C LEU A 207 10.59 15.34 -11.06
N LYS A 208 11.69 15.82 -10.47
CA LYS A 208 12.70 16.63 -11.17
C LYS A 208 13.36 15.88 -12.31
N GLU A 209 13.82 14.68 -12.05
CA GLU A 209 14.47 13.84 -13.07
C GLU A 209 13.52 13.52 -14.23
N LEU A 210 12.30 13.06 -13.94
CA LEU A 210 11.33 12.74 -14.98
C LEU A 210 10.86 13.96 -15.75
N SER A 211 10.64 15.10 -15.09
CA SER A 211 10.21 16.34 -15.76
C SER A 211 11.31 17.00 -16.60
N SER A 212 12.57 16.68 -16.35
CA SER A 212 13.70 17.16 -17.16
C SER A 212 13.82 16.46 -18.52
N MET A 213 13.09 15.37 -18.75
CA MET A 213 13.12 14.61 -20.00
C MET A 213 12.05 15.13 -20.96
N ASP A 214 12.43 15.85 -22.01
CA ASP A 214 11.51 16.54 -22.95
C ASP A 214 10.43 15.64 -23.55
N HIS A 215 10.70 14.34 -23.70
CA HIS A 215 9.76 13.40 -24.28
C HIS A 215 8.71 12.88 -23.27
N ILE A 216 8.91 13.07 -21.97
CA ILE A 216 7.93 12.68 -20.94
C ILE A 216 6.94 13.82 -20.74
N PHE A 217 5.74 13.67 -21.29
CA PHE A 217 4.67 14.65 -21.19
C PHE A 217 3.66 14.36 -20.07
N ARG A 218 3.77 13.18 -19.42
CA ARG A 218 2.87 12.79 -18.31
C ARG A 218 3.60 11.98 -17.26
N ILE A 219 3.49 12.42 -16.01
CA ILE A 219 3.93 11.70 -14.81
C ILE A 219 2.71 11.44 -13.95
N ARG A 220 2.52 10.19 -13.54
CA ARG A 220 1.41 9.75 -12.68
C ARG A 220 1.94 9.01 -11.47
N PHE A 221 1.28 9.20 -10.34
CA PHE A 221 1.53 8.40 -9.13
C PHE A 221 0.33 7.48 -8.87
N GLY A 222 0.58 6.16 -8.86
CA GLY A 222 -0.40 5.17 -8.47
C GLY A 222 -0.33 4.92 -6.97
N THR A 223 -1.25 5.49 -6.21
CA THR A 223 -1.24 5.46 -4.74
C THR A 223 -2.62 5.21 -4.13
N ARG A 224 -2.63 4.60 -2.96
CA ARG A 224 -3.81 4.50 -2.08
C ARG A 224 -3.74 5.39 -0.85
N THR A 225 -2.67 6.15 -0.68
CA THR A 225 -2.47 7.03 0.48
C THR A 225 -3.67 7.95 0.77
N PRO A 226 -4.37 8.57 -0.23
CA PRO A 226 -5.54 9.39 0.05
C PRO A 226 -6.66 8.66 0.80
N VAL A 227 -6.72 7.34 0.65
CA VAL A 227 -7.77 6.49 1.26
C VAL A 227 -7.30 5.84 2.55
N VAL A 228 -6.02 5.45 2.63
CA VAL A 228 -5.50 4.63 3.74
C VAL A 228 -4.66 5.43 4.74
N LEU A 229 -4.18 6.60 4.34
CA LEU A 229 -3.30 7.47 5.12
C LEU A 229 -3.42 8.94 4.67
N PRO A 230 -4.61 9.56 4.72
CA PRO A 230 -4.81 10.93 4.21
C PRO A 230 -3.93 11.97 4.90
N GLN A 231 -3.47 11.74 6.13
CA GLN A 231 -2.56 12.61 6.86
C GLN A 231 -1.19 12.78 6.16
N ARG A 232 -0.87 11.91 5.19
CA ARG A 232 0.35 12.02 4.37
C ARG A 232 0.32 13.24 3.44
N TRP A 233 -0.87 13.74 3.12
CA TRP A 233 -1.06 14.92 2.28
C TRP A 233 -0.93 16.18 3.12
N THR A 234 0.33 16.53 3.43
CA THR A 234 0.71 17.76 4.15
C THR A 234 0.87 18.90 3.17
N ASP A 235 0.79 20.16 3.68
CA ASP A 235 1.05 21.35 2.86
C ASP A 235 2.43 21.25 2.20
N LYS A 236 3.45 20.82 2.95
CA LYS A 236 4.82 20.61 2.42
C LYS A 236 4.89 19.62 1.24
N LEU A 237 4.04 18.61 1.21
CA LEU A 237 4.02 17.65 0.09
C LEU A 237 3.25 18.21 -1.11
N SER A 238 2.30 19.11 -0.87
CA SER A 238 1.42 19.66 -1.91
C SER A 238 2.05 20.85 -2.64
N ASP A 239 3.01 21.53 -2.01
CA ASP A 239 3.80 22.63 -2.57
C ASP A 239 4.98 22.14 -3.42
#